data_3dd04ad013ea273259f9a9b327d8ee85
#
_entry.id   3dd04ad013ea273259f9a9b327d8ee85
#
_cell.length_a   1.000
_cell.length_b   1.000
_cell.length_c   1.000
_cell.angle_alpha   90.00
_cell.angle_beta   90.00
_cell.angle_gamma   90.00
#
_symmetry.space_group_name_H-M   'P 1'
#
loop_
_entity.id
_entity.type
_entity.pdbx_description
1 polymer ?
#
loop_
_entity_poly.entity_id
_entity_poly.type
_entity_poly.pdbx_seq_one_letter_code
_entity_poly.pdbx_strand_id
1 'polypeptide(L)'
;MCIRDRFITDFNEGDMISNVYLCKNKQTGTTKSGKTYYNLELVDKTGSIAGKVWELSNAIGHFESKNFIKVDGQVTSFNNELQLNIKKIRIADEGEYSEADYMPCTKKDIEQMYKDLMALVESLDKDYYKVLLKKFFAEDPAFVKEFKNHSAAKSIHHGYIGGLLEHSLAVAKMCDYYTTYYPVLNRDLLITAALLHDIGKVYEISKFPENDYTDAGQLLGHIVMGTMMIRDKINTIDNFPAKAANELEHCILAHHGELEYGSPKKPALIEALALSMADNTDAKIQTFIQELDAAKDNNGWLGFNRALQSNIRKTSDN
;
A
#
# COMPACT_ATOMS: atom_id res chain seq x y z
N MET A 1 36.04 5.30 6.13
CA MET A 1 35.26 4.61 5.11
C MET A 1 33.81 4.93 5.40
N CYS A 2 33.19 5.90 4.68
CA CYS A 2 31.77 6.19 4.83
C CYS A 2 31.02 5.01 4.22
N ILE A 3 30.38 4.20 5.04
CA ILE A 3 29.50 3.13 4.59
C ILE A 3 28.19 3.83 4.21
N ARG A 4 28.01 4.10 2.91
CA ARG A 4 26.69 4.38 2.32
C ARG A 4 25.90 3.08 2.44
N ASP A 5 24.61 3.20 2.83
CA ASP A 5 23.60 2.15 2.82
C ASP A 5 23.63 1.14 3.98
N ARG A 6 23.63 1.61 5.24
CA ARG A 6 23.27 0.78 6.38
C ARG A 6 21.79 0.99 6.72
N PHE A 7 21.03 -0.09 6.65
CA PHE A 7 19.67 -0.14 7.13
C PHE A 7 19.62 -0.31 8.66
N ILE A 8 18.49 0.07 9.27
CA ILE A 8 18.31 0.08 10.73
C ILE A 8 18.58 -1.29 11.35
N THR A 9 18.19 -2.39 10.67
CA THR A 9 18.47 -3.76 11.16
C THR A 9 19.95 -4.13 11.24
N ASP A 10 20.83 -3.39 10.55
CA ASP A 10 22.27 -3.65 10.54
C ASP A 10 23.03 -2.87 11.63
N PHE A 11 22.32 -2.09 12.47
CA PHE A 11 22.94 -1.25 13.49
C PHE A 11 23.47 -2.04 14.66
N ASN A 12 24.66 -1.66 15.09
CA ASN A 12 25.28 -2.13 16.32
C ASN A 12 25.61 -0.94 17.22
N GLU A 13 25.64 -1.16 18.53
CA GLU A 13 26.05 -0.15 19.49
C GLU A 13 27.47 0.36 19.17
N GLY A 14 27.63 1.69 19.17
CA GLY A 14 28.88 2.36 18.84
C GLY A 14 29.00 2.77 17.38
N ASP A 15 28.14 2.31 16.47
CA ASP A 15 28.18 2.69 15.04
C ASP A 15 27.98 4.19 14.86
N MET A 16 28.81 4.78 13.98
CA MET A 16 28.65 6.15 13.52
C MET A 16 27.81 6.16 12.23
N ILE A 17 26.71 6.85 12.27
CA ILE A 17 25.73 6.91 11.18
C ILE A 17 25.76 8.30 10.53
N SER A 18 25.79 8.32 9.20
CA SER A 18 25.59 9.51 8.36
C SER A 18 24.75 9.10 7.16
N ASN A 19 23.43 9.08 7.31
CA ASN A 19 22.51 8.59 6.29
C ASN A 19 21.16 9.30 6.35
N VAL A 20 20.31 9.07 5.33
CA VAL A 20 18.94 9.58 5.27
C VAL A 20 18.01 8.59 5.95
N TYR A 21 17.00 9.09 6.66
CA TYR A 21 15.89 8.32 7.25
C TYR A 21 14.59 9.11 7.11
N LEU A 22 13.46 8.41 7.05
CA LEU A 22 12.17 9.03 7.18
C LEU A 22 11.88 9.32 8.66
N CYS A 23 11.67 10.58 9.00
CA CYS A 23 11.21 10.98 10.33
C CYS A 23 9.71 10.70 10.46
N LYS A 24 9.31 9.53 10.92
CA LYS A 24 7.91 9.14 11.07
C LYS A 24 7.19 9.99 12.12
N ASN A 25 7.88 10.26 13.25
CA ASN A 25 7.33 11.04 14.34
C ASN A 25 8.39 11.96 14.95
N LYS A 26 7.98 13.18 15.37
CA LYS A 26 8.79 14.16 16.05
C LYS A 26 8.04 14.68 17.27
N GLN A 27 8.61 14.49 18.44
CA GLN A 27 8.07 15.02 19.70
C GLN A 27 9.10 15.90 20.38
N THR A 28 8.65 17.02 20.92
CA THR A 28 9.47 17.90 21.73
C THR A 28 9.31 17.55 23.19
N GLY A 29 10.42 17.31 23.87
CA GLY A 29 10.45 17.05 25.30
C GLY A 29 11.28 18.08 26.04
N THR A 30 11.14 18.11 27.38
CA THR A 30 11.95 18.95 28.26
C THR A 30 12.66 18.08 29.28
N THR A 31 13.97 18.24 29.42
CA THR A 31 14.78 17.53 30.42
C THR A 31 14.46 18.04 31.85
N LYS A 32 14.85 17.30 32.88
CA LYS A 32 14.75 17.74 34.28
C LYS A 32 15.48 19.07 34.57
N SER A 33 16.47 19.39 33.76
CA SER A 33 17.22 20.67 33.83
C SER A 33 16.61 21.79 32.99
N GLY A 34 15.41 21.61 32.40
CA GLY A 34 14.72 22.64 31.61
C GLY A 34 15.20 22.76 30.16
N LYS A 35 16.12 21.92 29.69
CA LYS A 35 16.57 21.95 28.29
C LYS A 35 15.58 21.21 27.39
N THR A 36 15.27 21.82 26.24
CA THR A 36 14.43 21.20 25.20
C THR A 36 15.26 20.18 24.40
N TYR A 37 14.66 19.05 24.07
CA TYR A 37 15.23 18.01 23.20
C TYR A 37 14.16 17.47 22.26
N TYR A 38 14.59 16.84 21.15
CA TYR A 38 13.68 16.12 20.27
C TYR A 38 13.78 14.62 20.50
N ASN A 39 12.61 14.00 20.46
CA ASN A 39 12.41 12.56 20.45
C ASN A 39 11.83 12.20 19.07
N LEU A 40 12.57 11.43 18.29
CA LEU A 40 12.22 11.08 16.92
C LEU A 40 11.97 9.59 16.80
N GLU A 41 11.07 9.20 15.91
CA GLU A 41 10.97 7.84 15.39
C GLU A 41 11.47 7.90 13.94
N LEU A 42 12.63 7.28 13.69
CA LEU A 42 13.22 7.17 12.38
C LEU A 42 12.94 5.80 11.79
N VAL A 43 12.60 5.75 10.51
CA VAL A 43 12.25 4.49 9.83
C VAL A 43 12.98 4.36 8.50
N ASP A 44 13.27 3.11 8.14
CA ASP A 44 13.59 2.67 6.80
C ASP A 44 12.81 1.38 6.48
N LYS A 45 13.03 0.80 5.30
CA LYS A 45 12.32 -0.44 4.86
C LYS A 45 12.56 -1.66 5.75
N THR A 46 13.55 -1.61 6.64
CA THR A 46 13.95 -2.74 7.49
C THR A 46 13.43 -2.63 8.91
N GLY A 47 13.09 -1.42 9.37
CA GLY A 47 12.58 -1.22 10.72
C GLY A 47 12.53 0.23 11.16
N SER A 48 12.42 0.42 12.49
CA SER A 48 12.40 1.73 13.13
C SER A 48 13.43 1.80 14.26
N ILE A 49 13.92 3.02 14.54
CA ILE A 49 14.82 3.32 15.67
C ILE A 49 14.44 4.63 16.33
N ALA A 50 14.55 4.69 17.65
CA ALA A 50 14.41 5.93 18.40
C ALA A 50 15.59 6.86 18.12
N GLY A 51 15.33 8.09 17.70
CA GLY A 51 16.33 9.16 17.56
C GLY A 51 16.24 10.17 18.71
N LYS A 52 17.37 10.53 19.30
CA LYS A 52 17.45 11.54 20.37
C LYS A 52 18.33 12.69 19.94
N VAL A 53 17.80 13.91 20.03
CA VAL A 53 18.54 15.17 19.78
C VAL A 53 18.56 15.95 21.09
N TRP A 54 19.63 15.76 21.86
CA TRP A 54 19.76 16.33 23.20
C TRP A 54 20.13 17.83 23.20
N GLU A 55 20.77 18.30 22.14
CA GLU A 55 21.21 19.68 21.99
C GLU A 55 20.70 20.27 20.68
N LEU A 56 19.84 21.28 20.79
CA LEU A 56 19.31 22.01 19.65
C LEU A 56 20.30 23.10 19.24
N SER A 57 21.39 22.71 18.59
CA SER A 57 22.39 23.62 18.05
C SER A 57 22.04 24.05 16.61
N ASN A 58 22.80 24.98 16.05
CA ASN A 58 22.68 25.40 14.63
C ASN A 58 22.91 24.26 13.63
N ALA A 59 23.42 23.10 14.08
CA ALA A 59 23.55 21.89 13.26
C ALA A 59 22.24 21.09 13.12
N ILE A 60 21.19 21.50 13.84
CA ILE A 60 19.85 20.94 13.74
C ILE A 60 18.99 21.86 12.90
N GLY A 61 18.87 21.55 11.60
CA GLY A 61 18.00 22.27 10.67
C GLY A 61 16.53 22.18 11.04
N HIS A 62 15.71 23.00 10.42
CA HIS A 62 14.25 22.90 10.55
C HIS A 62 13.74 21.70 9.76
N PHE A 63 12.92 20.87 10.39
CA PHE A 63 12.25 19.72 9.76
C PHE A 63 10.97 19.38 10.55
N GLU A 64 10.06 18.64 9.92
CA GLU A 64 8.83 18.15 10.54
C GLU A 64 8.72 16.63 10.42
N SER A 65 7.74 16.06 11.12
CA SER A 65 7.35 14.66 10.90
C SER A 65 7.03 14.44 9.42
N LYS A 66 7.35 13.24 8.93
CA LYS A 66 7.19 12.81 7.53
C LYS A 66 8.22 13.41 6.54
N ASN A 67 9.17 14.21 7.00
CA ASN A 67 10.30 14.60 6.16
C ASN A 67 11.35 13.49 6.08
N PHE A 68 11.98 13.35 4.91
CA PHE A 68 13.24 12.63 4.77
C PHE A 68 14.37 13.52 5.28
N ILE A 69 15.05 13.05 6.30
CA ILE A 69 16.09 13.82 6.97
C ILE A 69 17.43 13.10 6.92
N LYS A 70 18.49 13.82 6.58
CA LYS A 70 19.86 13.34 6.72
C LYS A 70 20.32 13.61 8.14
N VAL A 71 20.75 12.56 8.81
CA VAL A 71 21.20 12.63 10.20
C VAL A 71 22.64 12.14 10.34
N ASP A 72 23.42 12.85 11.17
CA ASP A 72 24.72 12.39 11.66
C ASP A 72 24.58 12.10 13.15
N GLY A 73 24.94 10.89 13.57
CA GLY A 73 24.79 10.46 14.95
C GLY A 73 25.55 9.19 15.29
N GLN A 74 25.38 8.73 16.51
CA GLN A 74 25.97 7.50 17.01
C GLN A 74 24.87 6.59 17.59
N VAL A 75 24.93 5.31 17.23
CA VAL A 75 24.06 4.29 17.83
C VAL A 75 24.52 4.03 19.28
N THR A 76 23.59 4.12 20.20
CA THR A 76 23.81 3.89 21.64
C THR A 76 22.74 2.91 22.14
N SER A 77 22.99 2.29 23.29
CA SER A 77 22.01 1.42 23.95
C SER A 77 21.42 2.11 25.18
N PHE A 78 20.11 2.02 25.35
CA PHE A 78 19.40 2.46 26.55
C PHE A 78 18.30 1.46 26.89
N ASN A 79 18.30 0.91 28.10
CA ASN A 79 17.39 -0.15 28.56
C ASN A 79 17.37 -1.39 27.64
N ASN A 80 18.54 -1.80 27.11
CA ASN A 80 18.71 -2.87 26.14
C ASN A 80 18.06 -2.63 24.75
N GLU A 81 17.65 -1.41 24.45
CA GLU A 81 17.17 -1.03 23.13
C GLU A 81 18.17 -0.09 22.45
N LEU A 82 18.39 -0.28 21.16
CA LEU A 82 19.24 0.62 20.37
C LEU A 82 18.49 1.94 20.12
N GLN A 83 19.22 3.04 20.23
CA GLN A 83 18.76 4.37 19.86
C GLN A 83 19.87 5.14 19.14
N LEU A 84 19.49 6.09 18.29
CA LEU A 84 20.43 6.96 17.58
C LEU A 84 20.56 8.31 18.32
N ASN A 85 21.73 8.58 18.87
CA ASN A 85 22.06 9.87 19.44
C ASN A 85 22.53 10.83 18.33
N ILE A 86 21.68 11.77 17.96
CA ILE A 86 21.81 12.59 16.75
C ILE A 86 22.46 13.93 17.10
N LYS A 87 23.47 14.32 16.29
CA LYS A 87 24.23 15.56 16.44
C LYS A 87 23.95 16.58 15.34
N LYS A 88 23.55 16.12 14.14
CA LYS A 88 23.19 16.99 13.02
C LYS A 88 21.96 16.46 12.31
N ILE A 89 21.14 17.38 11.84
CA ILE A 89 19.95 17.07 11.02
C ILE A 89 19.80 18.14 9.95
N ARG A 90 19.50 17.72 8.73
CA ARG A 90 18.95 18.57 7.68
C ARG A 90 17.89 17.79 6.88
N ILE A 91 17.04 18.49 6.15
CA ILE A 91 16.19 17.86 5.15
C ILE A 91 17.10 17.27 4.06
N ALA A 92 16.76 16.07 3.58
CA ALA A 92 17.47 15.45 2.47
C ALA A 92 17.06 16.10 1.15
N ASP A 93 18.03 16.27 0.25
CA ASP A 93 17.77 16.80 -1.08
C ASP A 93 17.20 15.72 -2.01
N GLU A 94 16.45 16.14 -3.05
CA GLU A 94 16.00 15.24 -4.10
C GLU A 94 17.19 14.49 -4.73
N GLY A 95 17.08 13.14 -4.81
CA GLY A 95 18.15 12.28 -5.33
C GLY A 95 19.16 11.80 -4.29
N GLU A 96 19.09 12.23 -3.03
CA GLU A 96 19.90 11.65 -1.94
C GLU A 96 19.29 10.35 -1.39
N TYR A 97 18.03 10.05 -1.72
CA TYR A 97 17.29 8.87 -1.25
C TYR A 97 16.35 8.33 -2.32
N SER A 98 15.98 7.07 -2.16
CA SER A 98 14.87 6.45 -2.88
C SER A 98 13.76 6.17 -1.88
N GLU A 99 12.54 6.62 -2.16
CA GLU A 99 11.39 6.41 -1.26
C GLU A 99 11.18 4.91 -0.93
N ALA A 100 11.46 4.03 -1.87
CA ALA A 100 11.39 2.58 -1.69
C ALA A 100 12.31 2.04 -0.58
N ASP A 101 13.33 2.80 -0.15
CA ASP A 101 14.24 2.40 0.93
C ASP A 101 13.72 2.77 2.33
N TYR A 102 12.62 3.54 2.42
CA TYR A 102 12.08 4.04 3.70
C TYR A 102 10.64 3.64 3.95
N MET A 103 10.02 3.04 2.97
CA MET A 103 8.62 2.66 3.00
C MET A 103 8.47 1.19 2.67
N PRO A 104 7.52 0.49 3.29
CA PRO A 104 7.25 -0.89 2.89
C PRO A 104 6.93 -0.92 1.39
N CYS A 105 7.55 -1.83 0.67
CA CYS A 105 7.39 -2.03 -0.76
C CYS A 105 7.06 -3.50 -1.03
N THR A 106 6.31 -3.77 -2.11
CA THR A 106 6.10 -5.14 -2.57
C THR A 106 7.44 -5.84 -2.81
N LYS A 107 7.50 -7.13 -2.49
CA LYS A 107 8.64 -8.01 -2.81
C LYS A 107 8.66 -8.43 -4.30
N LYS A 108 7.57 -8.15 -5.04
CA LYS A 108 7.40 -8.51 -6.45
C LYS A 108 7.91 -7.39 -7.36
N ASP A 109 8.31 -7.75 -8.57
CA ASP A 109 8.71 -6.78 -9.61
C ASP A 109 7.48 -6.01 -10.11
N ILE A 110 7.42 -4.71 -9.83
CA ILE A 110 6.31 -3.81 -10.21
C ILE A 110 6.15 -3.76 -11.74
N GLU A 111 7.25 -3.70 -12.49
CA GLU A 111 7.18 -3.64 -13.95
C GLU A 111 6.69 -4.96 -14.56
N GLN A 112 7.06 -6.08 -13.95
CA GLN A 112 6.53 -7.39 -14.39
C GLN A 112 5.05 -7.53 -14.06
N MET A 113 4.61 -7.11 -12.86
CA MET A 113 3.19 -7.10 -12.50
C MET A 113 2.36 -6.23 -13.46
N TYR A 114 2.88 -5.07 -13.82
CA TYR A 114 2.22 -4.20 -14.79
C TYR A 114 2.15 -4.82 -16.20
N LYS A 115 3.20 -5.51 -16.66
CA LYS A 115 3.15 -6.26 -17.90
C LYS A 115 2.10 -7.38 -17.87
N ASP A 116 2.01 -8.10 -16.75
CA ASP A 116 0.99 -9.14 -16.57
C ASP A 116 -0.43 -8.54 -16.61
N LEU A 117 -0.64 -7.38 -15.97
CA LEU A 117 -1.91 -6.64 -16.02
C LEU A 117 -2.26 -6.29 -17.46
N MET A 118 -1.31 -5.71 -18.21
CA MET A 118 -1.54 -5.35 -19.62
C MET A 118 -1.78 -6.57 -20.52
N ALA A 119 -1.18 -7.72 -20.21
CA ALA A 119 -1.48 -8.98 -20.91
C ALA A 119 -2.94 -9.41 -20.70
N LEU A 120 -3.49 -9.28 -19.49
CA LEU A 120 -4.91 -9.51 -19.23
C LEU A 120 -5.80 -8.53 -20.02
N VAL A 121 -5.44 -7.24 -20.07
CA VAL A 121 -6.16 -6.23 -20.87
C VAL A 121 -6.20 -6.63 -22.34
N GLU A 122 -5.06 -7.03 -22.92
CA GLU A 122 -5.00 -7.42 -24.33
C GLU A 122 -5.75 -8.73 -24.63
N SER A 123 -5.94 -9.60 -23.62
CA SER A 123 -6.64 -10.88 -23.76
C SER A 123 -8.15 -10.77 -23.81
N LEU A 124 -8.75 -9.59 -23.59
CA LEU A 124 -10.20 -9.40 -23.65
C LEU A 124 -10.71 -9.47 -25.09
N ASP A 125 -11.91 -9.97 -25.28
CA ASP A 125 -12.58 -10.07 -26.59
C ASP A 125 -13.37 -8.80 -26.93
N LYS A 126 -13.96 -8.13 -25.94
CA LYS A 126 -14.81 -6.95 -26.13
C LYS A 126 -13.99 -5.68 -26.20
N ASP A 127 -13.95 -5.07 -27.37
CA ASP A 127 -13.17 -3.85 -27.64
C ASP A 127 -13.51 -2.70 -26.70
N TYR A 128 -14.78 -2.49 -26.35
CA TYR A 128 -15.17 -1.39 -25.48
C TYR A 128 -14.59 -1.51 -24.05
N TYR A 129 -14.46 -2.73 -23.49
CA TYR A 129 -13.78 -2.94 -22.20
C TYR A 129 -12.26 -2.76 -22.34
N LYS A 130 -11.67 -3.28 -23.43
CA LYS A 130 -10.25 -3.09 -23.72
C LYS A 130 -9.88 -1.62 -23.86
N VAL A 131 -10.70 -0.83 -24.58
CA VAL A 131 -10.51 0.62 -24.73
C VAL A 131 -10.62 1.31 -23.37
N LEU A 132 -11.61 0.96 -22.55
CA LEU A 132 -11.77 1.53 -21.21
C LEU A 132 -10.53 1.28 -20.35
N LEU A 133 -10.05 0.05 -20.30
CA LEU A 133 -8.85 -0.30 -19.52
C LEU A 133 -7.59 0.42 -20.03
N LYS A 134 -7.43 0.55 -21.36
CA LYS A 134 -6.32 1.32 -21.94
C LYS A 134 -6.36 2.79 -21.59
N LYS A 135 -7.54 3.40 -21.46
CA LYS A 135 -7.68 4.80 -21.00
C LYS A 135 -7.16 5.02 -19.58
N PHE A 136 -7.18 4.00 -18.72
CA PHE A 136 -6.58 4.05 -17.39
C PHE A 136 -5.11 3.64 -17.41
N PHE A 137 -4.81 2.49 -17.99
CA PHE A 137 -3.54 1.80 -17.80
C PHE A 137 -2.52 1.99 -18.95
N ALA A 138 -2.85 2.73 -20.02
CA ALA A 138 -1.93 3.00 -21.11
C ALA A 138 -1.91 4.46 -21.57
N GLU A 139 -3.08 5.11 -21.63
CA GLU A 139 -3.22 6.47 -22.19
C GLU A 139 -3.07 7.59 -21.15
N ASP A 140 -3.03 7.25 -19.87
CA ASP A 140 -2.88 8.17 -18.74
C ASP A 140 -1.61 7.87 -17.93
N PRO A 141 -0.42 8.35 -18.37
CA PRO A 141 0.85 8.04 -17.73
C PRO A 141 0.93 8.50 -16.27
N ALA A 142 0.22 9.58 -15.91
CA ALA A 142 0.17 10.07 -14.53
C ALA A 142 -0.59 9.08 -13.64
N PHE A 143 -1.76 8.62 -14.08
CA PHE A 143 -2.53 7.61 -13.37
C PHE A 143 -1.76 6.28 -13.27
N VAL A 144 -1.13 5.83 -14.35
CA VAL A 144 -0.32 4.59 -14.36
C VAL A 144 0.78 4.66 -13.32
N LYS A 145 1.52 5.78 -13.25
CA LYS A 145 2.57 5.97 -12.26
C LYS A 145 2.02 5.89 -10.84
N GLU A 146 0.91 6.57 -10.56
CA GLU A 146 0.27 6.55 -9.26
C GLU A 146 -0.21 5.14 -8.90
N PHE A 147 -0.97 4.48 -9.76
CA PHE A 147 -1.52 3.14 -9.55
C PHE A 147 -0.43 2.10 -9.28
N LYS A 148 0.68 2.16 -10.02
CA LYS A 148 1.82 1.24 -9.85
C LYS A 148 2.52 1.38 -8.49
N ASN A 149 2.51 2.57 -7.91
CA ASN A 149 3.23 2.87 -6.67
C ASN A 149 2.31 3.06 -5.47
N HIS A 150 1.00 2.95 -5.65
CA HIS A 150 0.03 3.17 -4.57
C HIS A 150 -0.10 1.96 -3.65
N SER A 151 -0.43 2.23 -2.38
CA SER A 151 -0.88 1.20 -1.43
C SER A 151 -2.34 0.83 -1.68
N ALA A 152 -2.74 -0.39 -1.34
CA ALA A 152 -4.14 -0.79 -1.34
C ALA A 152 -4.85 -0.53 0.00
N ALA A 153 -4.11 -0.18 1.05
CA ALA A 153 -4.67 0.07 2.38
C ALA A 153 -3.76 0.99 3.22
N LYS A 154 -4.32 1.61 4.25
CA LYS A 154 -3.58 2.45 5.20
C LYS A 154 -2.55 1.65 6.02
N SER A 155 -2.87 0.43 6.47
CA SER A 155 -2.02 -0.30 7.43
C SER A 155 -2.15 -1.82 7.40
N ILE A 156 -3.12 -2.39 6.70
CA ILE A 156 -3.35 -3.84 6.65
C ILE A 156 -3.16 -4.28 5.19
N HIS A 157 -3.06 -5.57 4.91
CA HIS A 157 -2.85 -6.20 3.62
C HIS A 157 -2.61 -5.22 2.43
N HIS A 158 -1.51 -5.37 1.75
CA HIS A 158 -1.07 -4.49 0.65
C HIS A 158 -0.89 -3.00 1.03
N GLY A 159 -0.69 -2.66 2.31
CA GLY A 159 -0.40 -1.31 2.81
C GLY A 159 1.05 -0.88 2.53
N TYR A 160 1.54 -1.07 1.31
CA TYR A 160 2.91 -0.80 0.87
C TYR A 160 2.94 -0.31 -0.59
N ILE A 161 4.07 0.25 -1.00
CA ILE A 161 4.28 0.69 -2.39
C ILE A 161 4.12 -0.50 -3.34
N GLY A 162 3.30 -0.32 -4.37
CA GLY A 162 2.96 -1.38 -5.33
C GLY A 162 1.84 -2.31 -4.87
N GLY A 163 1.30 -2.08 -3.66
CA GLY A 163 0.26 -2.93 -3.09
C GLY A 163 -1.05 -2.91 -3.87
N LEU A 164 -1.45 -1.75 -4.39
CA LEU A 164 -2.67 -1.62 -5.19
C LEU A 164 -2.59 -2.40 -6.51
N LEU A 165 -1.47 -2.30 -7.22
CA LEU A 165 -1.22 -3.09 -8.43
C LEU A 165 -1.17 -4.59 -8.11
N GLU A 166 -0.46 -4.98 -7.03
CA GLU A 166 -0.32 -6.38 -6.63
C GLU A 166 -1.67 -7.00 -6.31
N HIS A 167 -2.50 -6.31 -5.51
CA HIS A 167 -3.86 -6.72 -5.15
C HIS A 167 -4.76 -6.84 -6.37
N SER A 168 -4.88 -5.77 -7.17
CA SER A 168 -5.76 -5.77 -8.36
C SER A 168 -5.38 -6.87 -9.36
N LEU A 169 -4.09 -7.12 -9.55
CA LEU A 169 -3.61 -8.20 -10.40
C LEU A 169 -3.92 -9.59 -9.81
N ALA A 170 -3.76 -9.78 -8.49
CA ALA A 170 -4.06 -11.04 -7.82
C ALA A 170 -5.56 -11.36 -7.94
N VAL A 171 -6.43 -10.39 -7.65
CA VAL A 171 -7.89 -10.53 -7.81
C VAL A 171 -8.25 -10.85 -9.25
N ALA A 172 -7.67 -10.13 -10.23
CA ALA A 172 -7.95 -10.39 -11.64
C ALA A 172 -7.51 -11.80 -12.10
N LYS A 173 -6.37 -12.30 -11.64
CA LYS A 173 -5.90 -13.67 -11.93
C LYS A 173 -6.81 -14.73 -11.29
N MET A 174 -7.32 -14.51 -10.09
CA MET A 174 -8.32 -15.40 -9.48
C MET A 174 -9.64 -15.37 -10.25
N CYS A 175 -10.10 -14.20 -10.64
CA CYS A 175 -11.30 -14.04 -11.47
C CYS A 175 -11.15 -14.73 -12.84
N ASP A 176 -9.99 -14.62 -13.49
CA ASP A 176 -9.70 -15.32 -14.74
C ASP A 176 -9.76 -16.84 -14.57
N TYR A 177 -9.17 -17.36 -13.49
CA TYR A 177 -9.28 -18.78 -13.14
C TYR A 177 -10.75 -19.20 -12.92
N TYR A 178 -11.57 -18.39 -12.24
CA TYR A 178 -12.99 -18.72 -12.04
C TYR A 178 -13.73 -18.91 -13.38
N THR A 179 -13.39 -18.12 -14.42
CA THR A 179 -14.06 -18.26 -15.72
C THR A 179 -13.69 -19.55 -16.44
N THR A 180 -12.53 -20.14 -16.15
CA THR A 180 -12.19 -21.47 -16.68
C THR A 180 -12.99 -22.58 -16.04
N TYR A 181 -13.39 -22.42 -14.77
CA TYR A 181 -14.14 -23.41 -14.02
C TYR A 181 -15.67 -23.21 -14.12
N TYR A 182 -16.11 -21.94 -14.20
CA TYR A 182 -17.52 -21.55 -14.33
C TYR A 182 -17.76 -20.82 -15.67
N PRO A 183 -18.00 -21.53 -16.77
CA PRO A 183 -18.16 -20.90 -18.10
C PRO A 183 -19.38 -19.98 -18.26
N VAL A 184 -20.27 -19.94 -17.27
CA VAL A 184 -21.40 -19.00 -17.21
C VAL A 184 -20.96 -17.56 -16.93
N LEU A 185 -19.77 -17.34 -16.36
CA LEU A 185 -19.23 -16.03 -16.07
C LEU A 185 -18.85 -15.29 -17.35
N ASN A 186 -19.25 -14.03 -17.44
CA ASN A 186 -18.78 -13.13 -18.48
C ASN A 186 -17.32 -12.69 -18.15
N ARG A 187 -16.34 -13.34 -18.79
CA ARG A 187 -14.92 -13.13 -18.52
C ARG A 187 -14.51 -11.68 -18.68
N ASP A 188 -14.93 -11.03 -19.77
CA ASP A 188 -14.52 -9.66 -20.07
C ASP A 188 -15.04 -8.66 -19.05
N LEU A 189 -16.28 -8.81 -18.62
CA LEU A 189 -16.86 -8.01 -17.54
C LEU A 189 -16.12 -8.25 -16.23
N LEU A 190 -15.88 -9.51 -15.86
CA LEU A 190 -15.29 -9.88 -14.59
C LEU A 190 -13.83 -9.40 -14.47
N ILE A 191 -13.01 -9.62 -15.51
CA ILE A 191 -11.62 -9.13 -15.54
C ILE A 191 -11.57 -7.60 -15.51
N THR A 192 -12.43 -6.93 -16.29
CA THR A 192 -12.51 -5.47 -16.29
C THR A 192 -12.87 -4.95 -14.91
N ALA A 193 -13.87 -5.53 -14.27
CA ALA A 193 -14.26 -5.16 -12.92
C ALA A 193 -13.15 -5.43 -11.90
N ALA A 194 -12.45 -6.57 -11.99
CA ALA A 194 -11.35 -6.91 -11.10
C ALA A 194 -10.16 -5.94 -11.19
N LEU A 195 -9.82 -5.49 -12.40
CA LEU A 195 -8.74 -4.51 -12.59
C LEU A 195 -9.13 -3.08 -12.14
N LEU A 196 -10.42 -2.77 -12.08
CA LEU A 196 -10.93 -1.43 -11.78
C LEU A 196 -11.59 -1.29 -10.40
N HIS A 197 -11.81 -2.39 -9.64
CA HIS A 197 -12.63 -2.32 -8.42
C HIS A 197 -12.08 -1.33 -7.39
N ASP A 198 -10.79 -1.22 -7.29
CA ASP A 198 -10.06 -0.46 -6.28
C ASP A 198 -9.36 0.80 -6.80
N ILE A 199 -9.56 1.20 -8.05
CA ILE A 199 -8.86 2.38 -8.62
C ILE A 199 -9.13 3.68 -7.87
N GLY A 200 -10.26 3.79 -7.18
CA GLY A 200 -10.59 4.94 -6.35
C GLY A 200 -9.64 5.13 -5.17
N LYS A 201 -8.91 4.10 -4.73
CA LYS A 201 -7.91 4.17 -3.66
C LYS A 201 -6.76 5.14 -3.99
N VAL A 202 -6.47 5.37 -5.28
CA VAL A 202 -5.48 6.38 -5.71
C VAL A 202 -5.81 7.78 -5.19
N TYR A 203 -7.08 8.08 -4.94
CA TYR A 203 -7.55 9.37 -4.41
C TYR A 203 -8.09 9.27 -2.99
N GLU A 204 -8.51 8.07 -2.54
CA GLU A 204 -8.97 7.84 -1.18
C GLU A 204 -7.83 7.93 -0.16
N ILE A 205 -6.67 7.39 -0.52
CA ILE A 205 -5.49 7.34 0.35
C ILE A 205 -4.43 8.30 -0.21
N SER A 206 -3.80 9.09 0.67
CA SER A 206 -2.69 9.94 0.28
C SER A 206 -1.44 9.11 -0.02
N LYS A 207 -0.53 9.69 -0.82
CA LYS A 207 0.75 9.05 -1.13
C LYS A 207 1.59 8.86 0.12
N PHE A 208 2.52 7.90 0.04
CA PHE A 208 3.60 7.84 1.01
C PHE A 208 4.38 9.18 1.03
N PRO A 209 4.91 9.57 2.18
CA PRO A 209 5.01 8.84 3.46
C PRO A 209 3.77 8.92 4.37
N GLU A 210 2.73 9.60 3.98
CA GLU A 210 1.53 9.77 4.80
C GLU A 210 0.68 8.53 4.86
N ASN A 211 0.34 8.00 3.70
CA ASN A 211 -0.48 6.80 3.55
C ASN A 211 -1.72 6.83 4.47
N ASP A 212 -2.43 7.96 4.46
CA ASP A 212 -3.63 8.17 5.28
C ASP A 212 -4.83 8.57 4.41
N TYR A 213 -6.02 8.48 4.94
CA TYR A 213 -7.22 8.90 4.22
C TYR A 213 -7.17 10.40 3.91
N THR A 214 -7.49 10.76 2.67
CA THR A 214 -7.74 12.14 2.27
C THR A 214 -9.12 12.61 2.76
N ASP A 215 -9.37 13.93 2.78
CA ASP A 215 -10.70 14.46 3.11
C ASP A 215 -11.79 13.92 2.16
N ALA A 216 -11.48 13.87 0.87
CA ALA A 216 -12.39 13.29 -0.13
C ALA A 216 -12.59 11.80 0.09
N GLY A 217 -11.52 11.07 0.44
CA GLY A 217 -11.57 9.65 0.77
C GLY A 217 -12.46 9.36 1.98
N GLN A 218 -12.36 10.16 3.04
CA GLN A 218 -13.22 10.05 4.22
C GLN A 218 -14.70 10.33 3.92
N LEU A 219 -14.98 11.28 3.01
CA LEU A 219 -16.34 11.69 2.68
C LEU A 219 -17.03 10.74 1.69
N LEU A 220 -16.31 10.21 0.71
CA LEU A 220 -16.89 9.48 -0.43
C LEU A 220 -16.53 8.00 -0.43
N GLY A 221 -15.31 7.65 -0.02
CA GLY A 221 -14.75 6.31 -0.12
C GLY A 221 -14.39 5.89 -1.56
N HIS A 222 -13.44 4.93 -1.68
CA HIS A 222 -12.91 4.49 -2.99
C HIS A 222 -13.95 3.90 -3.91
N ILE A 223 -14.99 3.21 -3.39
CA ILE A 223 -16.05 2.58 -4.20
C ILE A 223 -16.78 3.62 -5.02
N VAL A 224 -17.23 4.71 -4.38
CA VAL A 224 -17.94 5.80 -5.06
C VAL A 224 -16.98 6.55 -5.98
N MET A 225 -15.79 6.92 -5.50
CA MET A 225 -14.79 7.63 -6.30
C MET A 225 -14.38 6.83 -7.54
N GLY A 226 -14.12 5.53 -7.39
CA GLY A 226 -13.81 4.62 -8.50
C GLY A 226 -14.93 4.50 -9.51
N THR A 227 -16.19 4.39 -9.04
CA THR A 227 -17.37 4.37 -9.93
C THR A 227 -17.48 5.68 -10.75
N MET A 228 -17.27 6.84 -10.12
CA MET A 228 -17.25 8.13 -10.81
C MET A 228 -16.15 8.20 -11.87
N MET A 229 -14.92 7.78 -11.52
CA MET A 229 -13.81 7.74 -12.47
C MET A 229 -14.10 6.85 -13.68
N ILE A 230 -14.70 5.68 -13.46
CA ILE A 230 -15.10 4.74 -14.51
C ILE A 230 -16.16 5.40 -15.40
N ARG A 231 -17.20 6.00 -14.82
CA ARG A 231 -18.26 6.70 -15.58
C ARG A 231 -17.70 7.83 -16.43
N ASP A 232 -16.80 8.63 -15.89
CA ASP A 232 -16.17 9.73 -16.63
C ASP A 232 -15.37 9.21 -17.83
N LYS A 233 -14.58 8.14 -17.67
CA LYS A 233 -13.84 7.53 -18.79
C LYS A 233 -14.80 6.90 -19.82
N ILE A 234 -15.85 6.19 -19.38
CA ILE A 234 -16.87 5.59 -20.28
C ILE A 234 -17.51 6.68 -21.16
N ASN A 235 -17.84 7.84 -20.59
CA ASN A 235 -18.44 8.95 -21.33
C ASN A 235 -17.54 9.51 -22.44
N THR A 236 -16.26 9.19 -22.45
CA THR A 236 -15.30 9.56 -23.50
C THR A 236 -15.10 8.46 -24.56
N ILE A 237 -15.86 7.37 -24.48
CA ILE A 237 -15.77 6.23 -25.41
C ILE A 237 -17.04 6.21 -26.28
N ASP A 238 -16.88 6.42 -27.56
CA ASP A 238 -18.00 6.39 -28.51
C ASP A 238 -18.68 5.01 -28.49
N ASN A 239 -20.01 5.03 -28.42
CA ASN A 239 -20.86 3.84 -28.49
C ASN A 239 -20.56 2.78 -27.40
N PHE A 240 -20.04 3.17 -26.24
CA PHE A 240 -19.92 2.22 -25.10
C PHE A 240 -21.34 1.73 -24.74
N PRO A 241 -21.59 0.41 -24.71
CA PRO A 241 -22.95 -0.10 -24.47
C PRO A 241 -23.46 0.27 -23.07
N ALA A 242 -24.58 1.01 -23.00
CA ALA A 242 -25.12 1.49 -21.71
C ALA A 242 -25.41 0.37 -20.71
N LYS A 243 -25.84 -0.82 -21.18
CA LYS A 243 -26.06 -1.99 -20.33
C LYS A 243 -24.72 -2.49 -19.74
N ALA A 244 -23.69 -2.59 -20.55
CA ALA A 244 -22.35 -3.03 -20.10
C ALA A 244 -21.75 -2.02 -19.09
N ALA A 245 -21.98 -0.72 -19.27
CA ALA A 245 -21.59 0.31 -18.32
C ALA A 245 -22.26 0.09 -16.95
N ASN A 246 -23.57 -0.11 -16.92
CA ASN A 246 -24.32 -0.33 -15.67
C ASN A 246 -23.93 -1.64 -14.99
N GLU A 247 -23.66 -2.70 -15.75
CA GLU A 247 -23.20 -4.00 -15.23
C GLU A 247 -21.81 -3.88 -14.59
N LEU A 248 -20.88 -3.17 -15.24
CA LEU A 248 -19.55 -2.90 -14.70
C LEU A 248 -19.62 -2.08 -13.42
N GLU A 249 -20.36 -0.98 -13.42
CA GLU A 249 -20.52 -0.14 -12.23
C GLU A 249 -21.19 -0.89 -11.09
N HIS A 250 -22.15 -1.77 -11.39
CA HIS A 250 -22.73 -2.62 -10.36
C HIS A 250 -21.68 -3.55 -9.74
N CYS A 251 -20.78 -4.14 -10.53
CA CYS A 251 -19.67 -4.94 -9.98
C CYS A 251 -18.79 -4.13 -9.04
N ILE A 252 -18.46 -2.86 -9.41
CA ILE A 252 -17.67 -1.96 -8.56
C ILE A 252 -18.45 -1.61 -7.27
N LEU A 253 -19.72 -1.21 -7.38
CA LEU A 253 -20.55 -0.84 -6.23
C LEU A 253 -20.83 -1.99 -5.26
N ALA A 254 -20.68 -3.22 -5.71
CA ALA A 254 -21.01 -4.42 -4.94
C ALA A 254 -19.80 -5.27 -4.53
N HIS A 255 -18.56 -4.83 -4.82
CA HIS A 255 -17.38 -5.70 -4.67
C HIS A 255 -17.04 -6.07 -3.21
N HIS A 256 -17.40 -5.24 -2.22
CA HIS A 256 -17.26 -5.64 -0.81
C HIS A 256 -18.30 -6.69 -0.36
N GLY A 257 -19.32 -6.98 -1.20
CA GLY A 257 -20.29 -8.06 -1.00
C GLY A 257 -21.41 -7.74 -0.03
N GLU A 258 -21.11 -7.24 1.15
CA GLU A 258 -22.08 -6.97 2.22
C GLU A 258 -22.17 -5.47 2.55
N LEU A 259 -23.39 -5.02 2.94
CA LEU A 259 -23.62 -3.62 3.31
C LEU A 259 -22.82 -3.21 4.54
N GLU A 260 -22.61 -4.14 5.46
CA GLU A 260 -21.82 -3.97 6.69
C GLU A 260 -20.35 -3.69 6.40
N TYR A 261 -19.86 -4.09 5.23
CA TYR A 261 -18.48 -3.81 4.78
C TYR A 261 -18.38 -2.53 3.94
N GLY A 262 -19.45 -1.72 3.93
CA GLY A 262 -19.49 -0.45 3.19
C GLY A 262 -19.85 -0.57 1.71
N SER A 263 -20.27 -1.76 1.26
CA SER A 263 -20.77 -1.92 -0.12
C SER A 263 -22.10 -1.19 -0.30
N PRO A 264 -22.21 -0.24 -1.26
CA PRO A 264 -23.50 0.44 -1.52
C PRO A 264 -24.62 -0.50 -2.01
N LYS A 265 -24.24 -1.64 -2.59
CA LYS A 265 -25.14 -2.68 -3.10
C LYS A 265 -24.62 -4.07 -2.78
N LYS A 266 -25.53 -5.03 -2.58
CA LYS A 266 -25.18 -6.45 -2.61
C LYS A 266 -25.03 -6.95 -4.05
N PRO A 267 -24.19 -7.95 -4.31
CA PRO A 267 -24.04 -8.54 -5.64
C PRO A 267 -25.38 -9.06 -6.21
N ALA A 268 -25.79 -8.52 -7.35
CA ALA A 268 -26.95 -8.96 -8.11
C ALA A 268 -26.57 -9.68 -9.41
N LEU A 269 -25.29 -9.58 -9.82
CA LEU A 269 -24.71 -10.31 -10.94
C LEU A 269 -23.77 -11.39 -10.39
N ILE A 270 -23.68 -12.51 -11.12
CA ILE A 270 -22.76 -13.59 -10.75
C ILE A 270 -21.30 -13.15 -10.81
N GLU A 271 -20.95 -12.22 -11.70
CA GLU A 271 -19.62 -11.61 -11.81
C GLU A 271 -19.33 -10.73 -10.59
N ALA A 272 -20.31 -9.96 -10.09
CA ALA A 272 -20.15 -9.17 -8.89
C ALA A 272 -19.92 -10.04 -7.64
N LEU A 273 -20.60 -11.19 -7.55
CA LEU A 273 -20.37 -12.18 -6.50
C LEU A 273 -18.96 -12.78 -6.62
N ALA A 274 -18.57 -13.21 -7.82
CA ALA A 274 -17.25 -13.79 -8.06
C ALA A 274 -16.13 -12.80 -7.72
N LEU A 275 -16.25 -11.53 -8.11
CA LEU A 275 -15.34 -10.46 -7.75
C LEU A 275 -15.21 -10.30 -6.24
N SER A 276 -16.33 -10.18 -5.54
CA SER A 276 -16.34 -10.04 -4.07
C SER A 276 -15.65 -11.20 -3.36
N MET A 277 -15.83 -12.44 -3.84
CA MET A 277 -15.17 -13.61 -3.27
C MET A 277 -13.66 -13.60 -3.54
N ALA A 278 -13.22 -13.19 -4.74
CA ALA A 278 -11.81 -13.09 -5.09
C ALA A 278 -11.09 -12.02 -4.27
N ASP A 279 -11.70 -10.84 -4.15
CA ASP A 279 -11.20 -9.72 -3.34
C ASP A 279 -11.04 -10.11 -1.86
N ASN A 280 -12.10 -10.63 -1.24
CA ASN A 280 -12.08 -11.10 0.15
C ASN A 280 -11.06 -12.24 0.36
N THR A 281 -10.86 -13.11 -0.63
CA THR A 281 -9.88 -14.19 -0.57
C THR A 281 -8.46 -13.63 -0.54
N ASP A 282 -8.11 -12.72 -1.45
CA ASP A 282 -6.80 -12.09 -1.47
C ASP A 282 -6.52 -11.33 -0.17
N ALA A 283 -7.45 -10.47 0.26
CA ALA A 283 -7.32 -9.70 1.49
C ALA A 283 -7.06 -10.58 2.73
N LYS A 284 -7.79 -11.68 2.88
CA LYS A 284 -7.64 -12.60 4.03
C LYS A 284 -6.35 -13.40 3.96
N ILE A 285 -5.97 -13.93 2.79
CA ILE A 285 -4.71 -14.66 2.63
C ILE A 285 -3.53 -13.75 2.89
N GLN A 286 -3.53 -12.52 2.38
CA GLN A 286 -2.45 -11.56 2.63
C GLN A 286 -2.35 -11.17 4.12
N THR A 287 -3.49 -11.03 4.80
CA THR A 287 -3.48 -10.82 6.26
C THR A 287 -2.82 -12.01 6.98
N PHE A 288 -3.13 -13.24 6.59
CA PHE A 288 -2.47 -14.43 7.13
C PHE A 288 -0.95 -14.43 6.87
N ILE A 289 -0.53 -14.12 5.63
CA ILE A 289 0.90 -14.08 5.26
C ILE A 289 1.65 -13.07 6.12
N GLN A 290 1.09 -11.88 6.35
CA GLN A 290 1.70 -10.85 7.18
C GLN A 290 1.89 -11.31 8.64
N GLU A 291 0.88 -11.98 9.22
CA GLU A 291 0.99 -12.53 10.58
C GLU A 291 2.04 -13.65 10.66
N LEU A 292 2.11 -14.52 9.65
CA LEU A 292 3.11 -15.59 9.57
C LEU A 292 4.52 -15.02 9.40
N ASP A 293 4.69 -13.97 8.59
CA ASP A 293 5.97 -13.28 8.38
C ASP A 293 6.43 -12.54 9.65
N ALA A 294 5.52 -11.92 10.39
CA ALA A 294 5.84 -11.23 11.64
C ALA A 294 6.29 -12.20 12.76
N ALA A 295 5.83 -13.44 12.71
CA ALA A 295 6.08 -14.46 13.73
C ALA A 295 7.10 -15.52 13.27
N LYS A 296 8.18 -15.13 12.58
CA LYS A 296 9.19 -16.04 11.98
C LYS A 296 9.73 -17.12 12.91
N ASP A 297 9.93 -16.80 14.18
CA ASP A 297 10.54 -17.69 15.18
C ASP A 297 9.50 -18.53 15.96
N ASN A 298 8.21 -18.36 15.70
CA ASN A 298 7.14 -19.10 16.37
C ASN A 298 6.52 -20.12 15.41
N ASN A 299 6.77 -21.40 15.63
CA ASN A 299 6.23 -22.51 14.84
C ASN A 299 4.91 -23.09 15.38
N GLY A 300 4.26 -22.40 16.30
CA GLY A 300 3.02 -22.85 16.94
C GLY A 300 1.81 -21.93 16.71
N TRP A 301 1.05 -21.78 17.77
CA TRP A 301 -0.07 -20.85 17.82
C TRP A 301 0.42 -19.41 17.95
N LEU A 302 -0.05 -18.50 17.08
CA LEU A 302 0.32 -17.09 17.05
C LEU A 302 -0.64 -16.20 17.86
N GLY A 303 -1.74 -16.79 18.34
CA GLY A 303 -2.77 -16.05 19.07
C GLY A 303 -3.97 -15.67 18.22
N PHE A 304 -4.86 -14.86 18.82
CA PHE A 304 -6.10 -14.43 18.19
C PHE A 304 -5.89 -13.20 17.32
N ASN A 305 -6.20 -13.33 16.02
CA ASN A 305 -6.22 -12.21 15.09
C ASN A 305 -7.64 -11.65 14.97
N ARG A 306 -7.82 -10.34 15.22
CA ARG A 306 -9.12 -9.68 15.20
C ARG A 306 -9.70 -9.55 13.79
N ALA A 307 -8.87 -9.34 12.77
CA ALA A 307 -9.33 -9.18 11.39
C ALA A 307 -9.84 -10.51 10.83
N LEU A 308 -9.22 -11.62 11.20
CA LEU A 308 -9.62 -12.99 10.80
C LEU A 308 -10.60 -13.62 11.77
N GLN A 309 -10.84 -13.01 12.94
CA GLN A 309 -11.68 -13.54 14.03
C GLN A 309 -11.35 -15.00 14.40
N SER A 310 -10.07 -15.34 14.36
CA SER A 310 -9.59 -16.71 14.61
C SER A 310 -8.22 -16.71 15.27
N ASN A 311 -7.91 -17.80 15.98
CA ASN A 311 -6.55 -18.10 16.39
C ASN A 311 -5.77 -18.62 15.18
N ILE A 312 -4.57 -18.07 14.97
CA ILE A 312 -3.70 -18.40 13.84
C ILE A 312 -2.64 -19.40 14.30
N ARG A 313 -2.31 -20.35 13.42
CA ARG A 313 -1.24 -21.33 13.61
C ARG A 313 -0.50 -21.60 12.30
N LYS A 314 0.82 -21.74 12.37
CA LYS A 314 1.59 -22.29 11.24
C LYS A 314 1.27 -23.77 11.04
N THR A 315 1.26 -24.21 9.79
CA THR A 315 1.26 -25.65 9.44
C THR A 315 2.61 -26.28 9.84
N SER A 316 2.60 -27.57 10.15
CA SER A 316 3.76 -28.25 10.76
C SER A 316 5.00 -28.32 9.86
N ASP A 317 4.84 -28.19 8.55
CA ASP A 317 5.88 -28.39 7.53
C ASP A 317 6.29 -27.09 6.81
N ASN A 318 5.92 -25.93 7.37
CA ASN A 318 6.25 -24.60 6.83
C ASN A 318 7.18 -23.82 7.74
#